data_8ce3e9f2e1268fbbdfbe58460b7e92d2
#
_entry.id   8ce3e9f2e1268fbbdfbe58460b7e92d2
#
_cell.length_a   1.000
_cell.length_b   1.000
_cell.length_c   1.000
_cell.angle_alpha   90.00
_cell.angle_beta   90.00
_cell.angle_gamma   90.00
#
_symmetry.space_group_name_H-M   'P 1'
#
loop_
_entity.id
_entity.type
_entity.pdbx_description
1 polymer ?
#
loop_
_entity_poly.entity_id
_entity_poly.type
_entity_poly.pdbx_seq_one_letter_code
_entity_poly.pdbx_strand_id
1 'polypeptide(L)'
;MQNNFPWDIEIPNDKAALWFLGQAGYFMKSGNCTVMIDPYLSDRCGKKSPLFSRRIPVPVDPAEIRTDIFITTHDHTDHLDPDTIEAYNHKDATIFVSPRHTAKHLEELNIPPANIKIIDHGDHAQLPGVKIEGIFALATDAGSIDTAGYKLTFDNGKSIYHTADTAYCDLLLKACPNADVLLTCINGKFGNLNIAQAIELTRAVNPKYVIPNHYDIMALNSENPESFRYFYEQTKQQAKCIILEIMEEFRW
;
A
#
# COMPACT_ATOMS: atom_id res chain seq x y z
N MET A 1 10.26 27.45 -6.18
CA MET A 1 10.04 26.22 -6.97
C MET A 1 8.61 25.81 -6.70
N GLN A 2 7.75 25.68 -7.73
CA GLN A 2 6.43 25.11 -7.53
C GLN A 2 6.66 23.66 -7.11
N ASN A 3 6.23 23.26 -5.92
CA ASN A 3 6.15 21.87 -5.52
C ASN A 3 5.10 21.21 -6.43
N ASN A 4 5.52 20.52 -7.46
CA ASN A 4 4.59 19.68 -8.24
C ASN A 4 4.26 18.45 -7.38
N PHE A 5 3.07 18.44 -6.83
CA PHE A 5 2.57 17.27 -6.10
C PHE A 5 2.26 16.11 -7.07
N PRO A 6 2.32 14.85 -6.63
CA PRO A 6 2.03 13.67 -7.46
C PRO A 6 0.73 13.75 -8.27
N TRP A 7 -0.32 14.30 -7.69
CA TRP A 7 -1.62 14.44 -8.37
C TRP A 7 -1.62 15.46 -9.51
N ASP A 8 -0.68 16.42 -9.52
CA ASP A 8 -0.54 17.44 -10.57
C ASP A 8 0.39 17.00 -11.72
N ILE A 9 1.15 15.90 -11.54
CA ILE A 9 2.11 15.41 -12.53
C ILE A 9 1.38 14.66 -13.66
N GLU A 10 1.67 15.01 -14.90
CA GLU A 10 1.17 14.27 -16.06
C GLU A 10 1.93 12.96 -16.25
N ILE A 11 1.17 11.87 -16.40
CA ILE A 11 1.72 10.54 -16.68
C ILE A 11 1.33 10.16 -18.11
N PRO A 12 2.30 9.76 -18.97
CA PRO A 12 2.00 9.27 -20.31
C PRO A 12 0.98 8.13 -20.29
N ASN A 13 0.09 8.09 -21.28
CA ASN A 13 -1.03 7.14 -21.32
C ASN A 13 -0.61 5.66 -21.31
N ASP A 14 0.60 5.34 -21.75
CA ASP A 14 1.19 4.00 -21.77
C ASP A 14 1.95 3.66 -20.47
N LYS A 15 1.97 4.57 -19.49
CA LYS A 15 2.69 4.45 -18.22
C LYS A 15 1.74 4.49 -17.01
N ALA A 16 2.27 3.98 -15.91
CA ALA A 16 1.78 4.26 -14.57
C ALA A 16 2.96 4.74 -13.71
N ALA A 17 2.66 5.48 -12.67
CA ALA A 17 3.65 5.97 -11.71
C ALA A 17 3.17 5.73 -10.28
N LEU A 18 4.10 5.57 -9.37
CA LEU A 18 3.85 5.56 -7.94
C LEU A 18 4.87 6.42 -7.21
N TRP A 19 4.48 6.88 -6.02
CA TRP A 19 5.31 7.60 -5.06
C TRP A 19 5.19 6.92 -3.71
N PHE A 20 6.32 6.65 -3.07
CA PHE A 20 6.36 6.04 -1.75
C PHE A 20 6.09 7.08 -0.67
N LEU A 21 5.05 6.88 0.14
CA LEU A 21 4.67 7.77 1.24
C LEU A 21 5.28 7.37 2.59
N GLY A 22 5.94 6.22 2.61
CA GLY A 22 6.50 5.60 3.80
C GLY A 22 5.62 4.49 4.37
N GLN A 23 6.20 3.64 5.22
CA GLN A 23 5.59 2.45 5.84
C GLN A 23 5.07 1.48 4.76
N ALA A 24 3.77 1.37 4.56
CA ALA A 24 3.14 0.63 3.47
C ALA A 24 2.39 1.55 2.49
N GLY A 25 2.52 2.87 2.67
CA GLY A 25 1.76 3.88 1.95
C GLY A 25 2.30 4.22 0.58
N TYR A 26 1.40 4.31 -0.41
CA TYR A 26 1.75 4.73 -1.77
C TYR A 26 0.66 5.63 -2.36
N PHE A 27 1.10 6.62 -3.15
CA PHE A 27 0.25 7.32 -4.11
C PHE A 27 0.56 6.79 -5.50
N MET A 28 -0.47 6.54 -6.31
CA MET A 28 -0.34 5.94 -7.65
C MET A 28 -1.15 6.74 -8.65
N LYS A 29 -0.68 6.82 -9.91
CA LYS A 29 -1.38 7.50 -10.99
C LYS A 29 -1.16 6.80 -12.32
N SER A 30 -2.24 6.69 -13.11
CA SER A 30 -2.17 6.27 -14.51
C SER A 30 -3.25 7.02 -15.30
N GLY A 31 -2.85 7.75 -16.33
CA GLY A 31 -3.74 8.71 -16.98
C GLY A 31 -4.32 9.71 -15.98
N ASN A 32 -5.65 9.79 -15.92
CA ASN A 32 -6.36 10.66 -14.97
C ASN A 32 -6.77 9.96 -13.67
N CYS A 33 -6.55 8.63 -13.54
CA CYS A 33 -6.91 7.88 -12.34
C CYS A 33 -5.80 8.00 -11.29
N THR A 34 -6.18 8.42 -10.10
CA THR A 34 -5.30 8.52 -8.92
C THR A 34 -5.79 7.60 -7.81
N VAL A 35 -4.85 6.87 -7.23
CA VAL A 35 -5.12 5.92 -6.14
C VAL A 35 -4.12 6.15 -5.01
N MET A 36 -4.60 6.21 -3.78
CA MET A 36 -3.76 6.20 -2.58
C MET A 36 -4.07 4.94 -1.78
N ILE A 37 -3.05 4.26 -1.28
CA ILE A 37 -3.20 3.05 -0.46
C ILE A 37 -2.39 3.18 0.82
N ASP A 38 -3.01 2.83 1.95
CA ASP A 38 -2.43 2.78 3.30
C ASP A 38 -1.58 4.02 3.69
N PRO A 39 -2.03 5.25 3.44
CA PRO A 39 -1.23 6.43 3.73
C PRO A 39 -1.13 6.67 5.25
N TYR A 40 0.06 6.49 5.82
CA TYR A 40 0.37 6.84 7.19
C TYR A 40 1.05 8.21 7.23
N LEU A 41 0.26 9.27 7.31
CA LEU A 41 0.70 10.68 7.21
C LEU A 41 0.52 11.45 8.52
N SER A 42 0.65 10.76 9.65
CA SER A 42 0.67 11.34 10.99
C SER A 42 1.76 10.68 11.86
N ASP A 43 1.80 11.01 13.15
CA ASP A 43 2.57 10.23 14.14
C ASP A 43 1.64 9.57 15.18
N ARG A 44 0.49 9.07 14.73
CA ARG A 44 -0.54 8.46 15.59
C ARG A 44 0.01 7.26 16.37
N CYS A 45 0.82 6.42 15.74
CA CYS A 45 1.45 5.27 16.41
C CYS A 45 2.44 5.73 17.49
N GLY A 46 3.20 6.79 17.24
CA GLY A 46 4.12 7.38 18.20
C GLY A 46 3.42 7.95 19.45
N LYS A 47 2.19 8.47 19.29
CA LYS A 47 1.37 8.92 20.43
C LYS A 47 1.00 7.76 21.38
N LYS A 48 0.91 6.52 20.86
CA LYS A 48 0.65 5.32 21.67
C LYS A 48 1.91 4.77 22.33
N SER A 49 3.05 4.80 21.61
CA SER A 49 4.35 4.35 22.12
C SER A 49 5.49 5.01 21.34
N PRO A 50 6.50 5.59 22.03
CA PRO A 50 7.66 6.21 21.39
C PRO A 50 8.47 5.26 20.47
N LEU A 51 8.36 3.94 20.66
CA LEU A 51 9.00 2.93 19.80
C LEU A 51 8.42 2.89 18.38
N PHE A 52 7.21 3.40 18.21
CA PHE A 52 6.50 3.52 16.92
C PHE A 52 6.46 4.96 16.40
N SER A 53 7.17 5.91 17.06
CA SER A 53 7.27 7.27 16.53
C SER A 53 7.97 7.30 15.18
N ARG A 54 7.48 8.21 14.33
CA ARG A 54 8.13 8.48 13.04
C ARG A 54 9.55 9.01 13.24
N ARG A 55 10.46 8.48 12.43
CA ARG A 55 11.85 8.95 12.34
C ARG A 55 12.05 9.99 11.24
N ILE A 56 11.13 10.02 10.32
CA ILE A 56 11.13 10.90 9.14
C ILE A 56 9.87 11.77 9.19
N PRO A 57 9.97 13.08 8.91
CA PRO A 57 8.80 13.96 8.87
C PRO A 57 7.70 13.44 7.95
N VAL A 58 6.46 13.83 8.22
CA VAL A 58 5.34 13.60 7.30
C VAL A 58 5.64 14.30 5.97
N PRO A 59 5.60 13.57 4.83
CA PRO A 59 6.09 14.12 3.56
C PRO A 59 5.14 15.11 2.91
N VAL A 60 3.85 15.04 3.22
CA VAL A 60 2.80 15.86 2.63
C VAL A 60 1.65 16.02 3.63
N ASP A 61 1.06 17.20 3.67
CA ASP A 61 -0.15 17.44 4.48
C ASP A 61 -1.34 16.65 3.88
N PRO A 62 -2.01 15.77 4.62
CA PRO A 62 -3.19 15.06 4.14
C PRO A 62 -4.28 15.99 3.60
N ALA A 63 -4.41 17.22 4.13
CA ALA A 63 -5.39 18.20 3.68
C ALA A 63 -5.18 18.68 2.23
N GLU A 64 -3.96 18.56 1.70
CA GLU A 64 -3.60 19.00 0.34
C GLU A 64 -3.78 17.89 -0.70
N ILE A 65 -3.85 16.61 -0.26
CA ILE A 65 -3.90 15.46 -1.16
C ILE A 65 -5.24 15.41 -1.91
N ARG A 66 -5.17 15.09 -3.20
CA ARG A 66 -6.32 14.79 -4.05
C ARG A 66 -6.15 13.41 -4.66
N THR A 67 -7.13 12.53 -4.40
CA THR A 67 -7.15 11.19 -4.98
C THR A 67 -8.58 10.78 -5.32
N ASP A 68 -8.76 10.03 -6.41
CA ASP A 68 -10.06 9.49 -6.80
C ASP A 68 -10.43 8.30 -5.91
N ILE A 69 -9.42 7.51 -5.52
CA ILE A 69 -9.62 6.28 -4.74
C ILE A 69 -8.64 6.24 -3.58
N PHE A 70 -9.17 5.95 -2.39
CA PHE A 70 -8.41 5.77 -1.14
C PHE A 70 -8.61 4.32 -0.66
N ILE A 71 -7.54 3.54 -0.60
CA ILE A 71 -7.58 2.12 -0.20
C ILE A 71 -6.99 1.97 1.20
N THR A 72 -7.65 1.20 2.05
CA THR A 72 -7.11 0.70 3.32
C THR A 72 -7.12 -0.83 3.31
N THR A 73 -5.96 -1.44 3.52
CA THR A 73 -5.83 -2.91 3.46
C THR A 73 -6.35 -3.60 4.72
N HIS A 74 -6.27 -2.94 5.87
CA HIS A 74 -6.76 -3.41 7.16
C HIS A 74 -6.77 -2.25 8.19
N ASP A 75 -7.22 -2.51 9.41
CA ASP A 75 -7.52 -1.51 10.43
C ASP A 75 -6.38 -1.19 11.42
N HIS A 76 -5.16 -1.69 11.20
CA HIS A 76 -4.01 -1.23 11.99
C HIS A 76 -3.73 0.25 11.74
N THR A 77 -3.32 0.95 12.81
CA THR A 77 -3.19 2.42 12.83
C THR A 77 -2.18 2.95 11.80
N ASP A 78 -1.19 2.19 11.37
CA ASP A 78 -0.21 2.56 10.35
C ASP A 78 -0.67 2.26 8.91
N HIS A 79 -1.90 1.76 8.74
CA HIS A 79 -2.59 1.55 7.46
C HIS A 79 -3.90 2.34 7.39
N LEU A 80 -4.79 2.17 8.37
CA LEU A 80 -5.94 3.03 8.60
C LEU A 80 -5.57 4.06 9.66
N ASP A 81 -4.94 5.16 9.27
CA ASP A 81 -4.51 6.23 10.15
C ASP A 81 -5.65 7.24 10.39
N PRO A 82 -6.25 7.26 11.60
CA PRO A 82 -7.37 8.16 11.88
C PRO A 82 -7.00 9.64 11.71
N ASP A 83 -5.79 10.05 12.13
CA ASP A 83 -5.37 11.45 12.04
C ASP A 83 -5.20 11.87 10.56
N THR A 84 -4.70 10.97 9.69
CA THR A 84 -4.63 11.19 8.24
C THR A 84 -6.03 11.33 7.63
N ILE A 85 -6.95 10.42 7.97
CA ILE A 85 -8.33 10.46 7.45
C ILE A 85 -9.08 11.70 7.97
N GLU A 86 -8.93 12.06 9.24
CA GLU A 86 -9.57 13.26 9.79
C GLU A 86 -9.12 14.53 9.08
N ALA A 87 -7.83 14.66 8.77
CA ALA A 87 -7.25 15.80 8.08
C ALA A 87 -7.55 15.83 6.57
N TYR A 88 -7.90 14.70 5.96
CA TYR A 88 -8.17 14.60 4.53
C TYR A 88 -9.45 15.33 4.13
N ASN A 89 -9.35 16.35 3.24
CA ASN A 89 -10.43 17.28 2.93
C ASN A 89 -11.40 16.79 1.84
N HIS A 90 -11.06 15.75 1.07
CA HIS A 90 -11.83 15.37 -0.13
C HIS A 90 -12.70 14.11 0.08
N LYS A 91 -13.14 13.85 1.32
CA LYS A 91 -13.91 12.63 1.68
C LYS A 91 -15.15 12.41 0.82
N ASP A 92 -15.88 13.49 0.49
CA ASP A 92 -17.14 13.42 -0.28
C ASP A 92 -16.91 13.11 -1.78
N ALA A 93 -15.71 13.39 -2.30
CA ALA A 93 -15.37 13.19 -3.70
C ALA A 93 -14.54 11.92 -3.96
N THR A 94 -14.12 11.22 -2.92
CA THR A 94 -13.22 10.07 -2.99
C THR A 94 -13.98 8.77 -2.76
N ILE A 95 -13.66 7.72 -3.54
CA ILE A 95 -14.14 6.36 -3.30
C ILE A 95 -13.16 5.68 -2.32
N PHE A 96 -13.66 5.28 -1.16
CA PHE A 96 -12.89 4.52 -0.18
C PHE A 96 -13.07 3.03 -0.44
N VAL A 97 -11.98 2.28 -0.50
CA VAL A 97 -11.97 0.83 -0.69
C VAL A 97 -11.35 0.17 0.53
N SER A 98 -12.01 -0.83 1.08
CA SER A 98 -11.48 -1.60 2.20
C SER A 98 -12.18 -2.94 2.36
N PRO A 99 -11.62 -3.87 3.17
CA PRO A 99 -12.36 -5.04 3.62
C PRO A 99 -13.52 -4.64 4.54
N ARG A 100 -14.45 -5.58 4.75
CA ARG A 100 -15.75 -5.35 5.43
C ARG A 100 -15.63 -4.84 6.86
N HIS A 101 -14.72 -5.39 7.65
CA HIS A 101 -14.54 -4.95 9.04
C HIS A 101 -13.90 -3.56 9.09
N THR A 102 -12.86 -3.37 8.31
CA THR A 102 -12.16 -2.08 8.17
C THR A 102 -13.11 -0.97 7.67
N ALA A 103 -14.09 -1.30 6.80
CA ALA A 103 -15.12 -0.36 6.34
C ALA A 103 -15.93 0.26 7.48
N LYS A 104 -16.20 -0.48 8.55
CA LYS A 104 -16.91 0.05 9.74
C LYS A 104 -16.10 1.14 10.44
N HIS A 105 -14.78 0.96 10.52
CA HIS A 105 -13.91 1.99 11.09
C HIS A 105 -13.83 3.24 10.21
N LEU A 106 -13.94 3.10 8.88
CA LEU A 106 -14.08 4.26 7.98
C LEU A 106 -15.39 5.02 8.24
N GLU A 107 -16.50 4.32 8.47
CA GLU A 107 -17.77 4.96 8.85
C GLU A 107 -17.67 5.70 10.20
N GLU A 108 -16.98 5.12 11.19
CA GLU A 108 -16.70 5.77 12.48
C GLU A 108 -15.83 7.03 12.34
N LEU A 109 -15.00 7.12 11.28
CA LEU A 109 -14.20 8.28 10.92
C LEU A 109 -14.98 9.27 10.01
N ASN A 110 -16.30 9.15 9.94
CA ASN A 110 -17.20 9.99 9.18
C ASN A 110 -16.99 9.95 7.65
N ILE A 111 -16.53 8.82 7.11
CA ILE A 111 -16.58 8.61 5.66
C ILE A 111 -18.04 8.23 5.31
N PRO A 112 -18.66 8.95 4.33
CA PRO A 112 -20.03 8.64 3.91
C PRO A 112 -20.14 7.19 3.43
N PRO A 113 -21.11 6.39 3.92
CA PRO A 113 -21.28 4.99 3.50
C PRO A 113 -21.44 4.82 1.99
N ALA A 114 -22.01 5.81 1.30
CA ALA A 114 -22.16 5.82 -0.16
C ALA A 114 -20.79 5.88 -0.89
N ASN A 115 -19.75 6.38 -0.22
CA ASN A 115 -18.40 6.49 -0.76
C ASN A 115 -17.53 5.26 -0.43
N ILE A 116 -18.03 4.32 0.42
CA ILE A 116 -17.30 3.13 0.82
C ILE A 116 -17.65 1.97 -0.11
N LYS A 117 -16.64 1.40 -0.75
CA LYS A 117 -16.72 0.19 -1.54
C LYS A 117 -16.02 -0.95 -0.81
N ILE A 118 -16.79 -1.90 -0.31
CA ILE A 118 -16.25 -3.11 0.30
C ILE A 118 -15.73 -4.03 -0.81
N ILE A 119 -14.47 -4.43 -0.70
CA ILE A 119 -13.81 -5.41 -1.57
C ILE A 119 -13.01 -6.35 -0.66
N ASP A 120 -13.63 -7.46 -0.27
CA ASP A 120 -12.97 -8.53 0.49
C ASP A 120 -12.10 -9.39 -0.47
N HIS A 121 -11.25 -10.26 0.07
CA HIS A 121 -10.50 -11.21 -0.76
C HIS A 121 -11.45 -12.09 -1.60
N GLY A 122 -11.15 -12.21 -2.89
CA GLY A 122 -12.00 -12.88 -3.88
C GLY A 122 -13.02 -11.97 -4.57
N ASP A 123 -13.28 -10.77 -4.02
CA ASP A 123 -14.11 -9.77 -4.66
C ASP A 123 -13.33 -8.92 -5.65
N HIS A 124 -14.05 -8.21 -6.51
CA HIS A 124 -13.46 -7.22 -7.41
C HIS A 124 -14.46 -6.11 -7.76
N ALA A 125 -13.94 -4.98 -8.21
CA ALA A 125 -14.75 -3.89 -8.77
C ALA A 125 -14.02 -3.22 -9.94
N GLN A 126 -14.79 -2.82 -10.96
CA GLN A 126 -14.31 -1.87 -11.96
C GLN A 126 -14.69 -0.47 -11.48
N LEU A 127 -13.69 0.35 -11.21
CA LEU A 127 -13.82 1.75 -10.87
C LEU A 127 -13.30 2.62 -12.03
N PRO A 128 -13.60 3.92 -12.07
CA PRO A 128 -13.10 4.79 -13.12
C PRO A 128 -11.55 4.72 -13.23
N GLY A 129 -11.05 4.26 -14.38
CA GLY A 129 -9.61 4.17 -14.67
C GLY A 129 -8.87 2.96 -14.11
N VAL A 130 -9.50 2.11 -13.26
CA VAL A 130 -8.82 0.98 -12.63
C VAL A 130 -9.77 -0.14 -12.24
N LYS A 131 -9.35 -1.39 -12.45
CA LYS A 131 -9.94 -2.58 -11.82
C LYS A 131 -9.20 -2.88 -10.53
N ILE A 132 -9.94 -3.09 -9.44
CA ILE A 132 -9.40 -3.47 -8.12
C ILE A 132 -9.90 -4.87 -7.77
N GLU A 133 -8.97 -5.74 -7.38
CA GLU A 133 -9.23 -7.12 -6.99
C GLU A 133 -8.70 -7.34 -5.56
N GLY A 134 -9.55 -7.81 -4.67
CA GLY A 134 -9.17 -8.24 -3.31
C GLY A 134 -8.44 -9.58 -3.35
N ILE A 135 -7.24 -9.62 -2.84
CA ILE A 135 -6.36 -10.80 -2.85
C ILE A 135 -6.21 -11.31 -1.42
N PHE A 136 -6.13 -12.62 -1.28
CA PHE A 136 -5.93 -13.23 0.02
C PHE A 136 -4.66 -12.69 0.70
N ALA A 137 -4.82 -12.26 1.94
CA ALA A 137 -3.77 -11.98 2.90
C ALA A 137 -4.15 -12.65 4.23
N LEU A 138 -3.17 -13.13 4.98
CA LEU A 138 -3.41 -13.76 6.28
C LEU A 138 -3.16 -12.73 7.37
N ALA A 139 -4.19 -12.42 8.17
CA ALA A 139 -4.07 -11.50 9.28
C ALA A 139 -2.91 -11.88 10.22
N THR A 140 -2.15 -10.89 10.64
CA THR A 140 -0.92 -11.07 11.42
C THR A 140 -1.18 -11.19 12.93
N ASP A 141 -2.35 -10.73 13.38
CA ASP A 141 -2.81 -10.87 14.75
C ASP A 141 -4.36 -10.97 14.82
N ALA A 142 -4.87 -11.17 16.04
CA ALA A 142 -6.32 -11.28 16.27
C ALA A 142 -7.06 -9.92 16.31
N GLY A 143 -6.33 -8.81 16.26
CA GLY A 143 -6.91 -7.45 16.23
C GLY A 143 -7.39 -7.04 14.85
N SER A 144 -6.71 -7.49 13.80
CA SER A 144 -7.06 -7.21 12.40
C SER A 144 -7.68 -8.45 11.76
N ILE A 145 -9.01 -8.49 11.69
CA ILE A 145 -9.75 -9.71 11.34
C ILE A 145 -9.78 -9.96 9.82
N ASP A 146 -9.77 -8.91 9.01
CA ASP A 146 -10.06 -8.98 7.58
C ASP A 146 -9.01 -8.30 6.69
N THR A 147 -7.74 -8.55 6.93
CA THR A 147 -6.66 -8.08 6.06
C THR A 147 -6.86 -8.56 4.62
N ALA A 148 -6.73 -7.64 3.66
CA ALA A 148 -6.77 -7.96 2.23
C ALA A 148 -5.62 -7.29 1.49
N GLY A 149 -4.91 -8.04 0.67
CA GLY A 149 -4.06 -7.49 -0.38
C GLY A 149 -4.91 -6.97 -1.53
N TYR A 150 -4.36 -6.07 -2.35
CA TYR A 150 -5.07 -5.54 -3.51
C TYR A 150 -4.22 -5.59 -4.77
N LYS A 151 -4.81 -6.16 -5.84
CA LYS A 151 -4.28 -6.00 -7.18
C LYS A 151 -5.05 -4.90 -7.89
N LEU A 152 -4.32 -3.92 -8.41
CA LEU A 152 -4.84 -2.85 -9.24
C LEU A 152 -4.39 -3.10 -10.67
N THR A 153 -5.33 -3.00 -11.62
CA THR A 153 -5.04 -3.03 -13.05
C THR A 153 -5.64 -1.78 -13.68
N PHE A 154 -4.78 -0.85 -14.09
CA PHE A 154 -5.20 0.39 -14.74
C PHE A 154 -5.69 0.14 -16.17
N ASP A 155 -6.48 1.05 -16.73
CA ASP A 155 -7.09 0.90 -18.08
C ASP A 155 -6.05 0.70 -19.19
N ASN A 156 -4.80 1.16 -19.01
CA ASN A 156 -3.68 0.91 -19.93
C ASN A 156 -3.01 -0.47 -19.74
N GLY A 157 -3.58 -1.33 -18.89
CA GLY A 157 -3.07 -2.68 -18.61
C GLY A 157 -1.91 -2.74 -17.62
N LYS A 158 -1.39 -1.61 -17.12
CA LYS A 158 -0.37 -1.61 -16.07
C LYS A 158 -0.96 -2.12 -14.77
N SER A 159 -0.22 -3.00 -14.08
CA SER A 159 -0.73 -3.64 -12.88
C SER A 159 0.25 -3.59 -11.70
N ILE A 160 -0.32 -3.54 -10.51
CA ILE A 160 0.40 -3.53 -9.25
C ILE A 160 -0.32 -4.41 -8.24
N TYR A 161 0.43 -5.17 -7.44
CA TYR A 161 -0.09 -5.93 -6.32
C TYR A 161 0.55 -5.45 -5.03
N HIS A 162 -0.29 -4.98 -4.11
CA HIS A 162 0.07 -4.63 -2.73
C HIS A 162 -0.35 -5.77 -1.81
N THR A 163 0.61 -6.36 -1.08
CA THR A 163 0.35 -7.56 -0.26
C THR A 163 -0.46 -7.29 0.99
N ALA A 164 -0.60 -6.02 1.41
CA ALA A 164 -0.90 -5.63 2.77
C ALA A 164 0.15 -6.13 3.77
N ASP A 165 -0.14 -6.00 5.07
CA ASP A 165 0.53 -6.76 6.11
C ASP A 165 -0.04 -8.18 6.09
N THR A 166 0.81 -9.18 5.96
CA THR A 166 0.36 -10.57 5.83
C THR A 166 1.33 -11.54 6.48
N ALA A 167 0.77 -12.54 7.16
CA ALA A 167 1.55 -13.68 7.64
C ALA A 167 1.82 -14.67 6.48
N TYR A 168 2.92 -15.40 6.61
CA TYR A 168 3.31 -16.39 5.61
C TYR A 168 2.52 -17.67 5.75
N CYS A 169 1.99 -18.16 4.63
CA CYS A 169 1.39 -19.48 4.53
C CYS A 169 1.35 -19.98 3.07
N ASP A 170 1.15 -21.28 2.87
CA ASP A 170 1.08 -21.88 1.53
C ASP A 170 -0.04 -21.29 0.67
N LEU A 171 -1.16 -20.89 1.29
CA LEU A 171 -2.28 -20.32 0.55
C LEU A 171 -1.93 -18.95 -0.03
N LEU A 172 -1.14 -18.14 0.69
CA LEU A 172 -0.65 -16.86 0.18
C LEU A 172 0.10 -17.04 -1.15
N LEU A 173 1.00 -18.04 -1.22
CA LEU A 173 1.78 -18.32 -2.44
C LEU A 173 0.92 -18.85 -3.58
N LYS A 174 -0.15 -19.60 -3.27
CA LYS A 174 -1.05 -20.18 -4.27
C LYS A 174 -2.10 -19.18 -4.78
N ALA A 175 -2.50 -18.23 -3.95
CA ALA A 175 -3.54 -17.26 -4.25
C ALA A 175 -3.00 -15.94 -4.81
N CYS A 176 -1.67 -15.70 -4.73
CA CYS A 176 -1.09 -14.45 -5.22
C CYS A 176 -1.28 -14.29 -6.74
N PRO A 177 -1.64 -13.09 -7.21
CA PRO A 177 -1.82 -12.84 -8.64
C PRO A 177 -0.48 -12.48 -9.31
N ASN A 178 -0.41 -12.62 -10.63
CA ASN A 178 0.64 -11.96 -11.41
C ASN A 178 0.40 -10.44 -11.45
N ALA A 179 1.46 -9.65 -11.40
CA ALA A 179 1.42 -8.19 -11.54
C ALA A 179 2.73 -7.68 -12.14
N ASP A 180 2.73 -6.46 -12.71
CA ASP A 180 3.97 -5.83 -13.20
C ASP A 180 4.86 -5.41 -12.02
N VAL A 181 4.25 -4.87 -10.97
CA VAL A 181 4.91 -4.39 -9.74
C VAL A 181 4.35 -5.13 -8.53
N LEU A 182 5.22 -5.62 -7.67
CA LEU A 182 4.87 -6.16 -6.36
C LEU A 182 5.33 -5.19 -5.28
N LEU A 183 4.41 -4.77 -4.40
CA LEU A 183 4.69 -4.06 -3.15
C LEU A 183 4.53 -5.05 -1.99
N THR A 184 5.58 -5.29 -1.22
CA THR A 184 5.57 -6.35 -0.18
C THR A 184 6.23 -5.92 1.11
N CYS A 185 5.62 -6.27 2.25
CA CYS A 185 6.22 -6.08 3.56
C CYS A 185 7.44 -7.00 3.72
N ILE A 186 8.47 -6.52 4.43
CA ILE A 186 9.72 -7.24 4.66
C ILE A 186 10.15 -7.25 6.12
N ASN A 187 9.41 -6.57 6.99
CA ASN A 187 9.83 -6.26 8.36
C ASN A 187 9.98 -7.47 9.28
N GLY A 188 9.34 -8.62 8.97
CA GLY A 188 9.47 -9.86 9.75
C GLY A 188 9.06 -9.74 11.22
N LYS A 189 8.28 -8.71 11.56
CA LYS A 189 7.83 -8.39 12.91
C LYS A 189 6.31 -8.42 12.96
N PHE A 190 5.76 -8.62 14.15
CA PHE A 190 4.30 -8.66 14.38
C PHE A 190 3.56 -9.64 13.46
N GLY A 191 4.21 -10.73 13.05
CA GLY A 191 3.62 -11.72 12.15
C GLY A 191 3.82 -11.48 10.66
N ASN A 192 4.32 -10.33 10.25
CA ASN A 192 4.58 -9.99 8.84
C ASN A 192 5.66 -10.86 8.19
N LEU A 193 5.64 -10.90 6.86
CA LEU A 193 6.68 -11.55 6.06
C LEU A 193 8.06 -11.03 6.43
N ASN A 194 8.99 -11.94 6.69
CA ASN A 194 10.41 -11.62 6.74
C ASN A 194 11.01 -11.60 5.32
N ILE A 195 12.27 -11.19 5.21
CA ILE A 195 13.00 -11.09 3.93
C ILE A 195 12.92 -12.39 3.11
N ALA A 196 13.16 -13.55 3.73
CA ALA A 196 13.15 -14.83 3.00
C ALA A 196 11.76 -15.18 2.46
N GLN A 197 10.72 -14.95 3.24
CA GLN A 197 9.32 -15.17 2.87
C GLN A 197 8.85 -14.19 1.77
N ALA A 198 9.24 -12.92 1.86
CA ALA A 198 8.96 -11.92 0.82
C ALA A 198 9.66 -12.27 -0.52
N ILE A 199 10.87 -12.85 -0.47
CA ILE A 199 11.58 -13.36 -1.64
C ILE A 199 10.83 -14.56 -2.27
N GLU A 200 10.28 -15.46 -1.46
CA GLU A 200 9.48 -16.58 -1.96
C GLU A 200 8.17 -16.10 -2.59
N LEU A 201 7.48 -15.14 -1.96
CA LEU A 201 6.30 -14.52 -2.54
C LEU A 201 6.62 -13.80 -3.85
N THR A 202 7.76 -13.10 -3.94
CA THR A 202 8.20 -12.47 -5.18
C THR A 202 8.36 -13.49 -6.31
N ARG A 203 8.89 -14.70 -6.01
CA ARG A 203 8.99 -15.78 -6.99
C ARG A 203 7.61 -16.26 -7.45
N ALA A 204 6.65 -16.37 -6.53
CA ALA A 204 5.30 -16.85 -6.85
C ALA A 204 4.53 -15.83 -7.71
N VAL A 205 4.62 -14.53 -7.39
CA VAL A 205 3.99 -13.42 -8.15
C VAL A 205 4.66 -13.24 -9.52
N ASN A 206 5.98 -13.47 -9.62
CA ASN A 206 6.80 -13.28 -10.82
C ASN A 206 6.63 -11.90 -11.47
N PRO A 207 6.82 -10.80 -10.73
CA PRO A 207 6.63 -9.45 -11.24
C PRO A 207 7.82 -8.99 -12.11
N LYS A 208 7.69 -7.84 -12.78
CA LYS A 208 8.82 -7.13 -13.42
C LYS A 208 9.65 -6.37 -12.39
N TYR A 209 9.00 -5.85 -11.36
CA TYR A 209 9.60 -5.04 -10.31
C TYR A 209 9.09 -5.48 -8.94
N VAL A 210 9.97 -5.57 -7.96
CA VAL A 210 9.61 -5.75 -6.55
C VAL A 210 10.08 -4.54 -5.76
N ILE A 211 9.20 -3.98 -4.96
CA ILE A 211 9.43 -2.82 -4.11
C ILE A 211 9.11 -3.26 -2.67
N PRO A 212 10.11 -3.33 -1.79
CA PRO A 212 9.84 -3.62 -0.39
C PRO A 212 9.12 -2.44 0.28
N ASN A 213 8.40 -2.69 1.35
CA ASN A 213 7.84 -1.69 2.24
C ASN A 213 8.09 -2.03 3.72
N HIS A 214 7.60 -1.23 4.66
CA HIS A 214 7.91 -1.33 6.09
C HIS A 214 9.39 -1.10 6.40
N TYR A 215 9.93 0.03 5.95
CA TYR A 215 11.28 0.50 6.28
C TYR A 215 11.31 2.01 6.61
N ASP A 216 12.33 2.43 7.32
CA ASP A 216 12.74 3.79 7.68
C ASP A 216 11.78 4.62 8.56
N ILE A 217 10.48 4.32 8.61
CA ILE A 217 9.51 5.16 9.33
C ILE A 217 9.56 4.94 10.84
N MET A 218 9.53 3.69 11.31
CA MET A 218 9.43 3.35 12.73
C MET A 218 10.59 2.48 13.18
N ALA A 219 11.18 2.76 14.36
CA ALA A 219 12.29 1.96 14.88
C ALA A 219 11.94 0.49 15.04
N LEU A 220 10.76 0.22 15.61
CA LEU A 220 10.37 -1.13 15.98
C LEU A 220 9.72 -1.90 14.83
N ASN A 221 9.04 -1.20 13.90
CA ASN A 221 8.29 -1.82 12.80
C ASN A 221 8.95 -1.55 11.44
N SER A 222 10.25 -1.80 11.33
CA SER A 222 11.02 -1.62 10.09
C SER A 222 12.07 -2.70 9.94
N GLU A 223 12.45 -2.97 8.70
CA GLU A 223 13.61 -3.78 8.31
C GLU A 223 14.48 -2.97 7.35
N ASN A 224 15.75 -3.33 7.21
CA ASN A 224 16.65 -2.68 6.27
C ASN A 224 16.33 -3.14 4.83
N PRO A 225 15.87 -2.27 3.93
CA PRO A 225 15.53 -2.64 2.55
C PRO A 225 16.75 -3.09 1.74
N GLU A 226 17.95 -2.63 2.09
CA GLU A 226 19.21 -3.08 1.45
C GLU A 226 19.52 -4.54 1.79
N SER A 227 19.14 -5.01 2.99
CA SER A 227 19.24 -6.43 3.32
C SER A 227 18.32 -7.27 2.42
N PHE A 228 17.09 -6.79 2.18
CA PHE A 228 16.19 -7.46 1.24
C PHE A 228 16.80 -7.50 -0.17
N ARG A 229 17.28 -6.37 -0.70
CA ARG A 229 17.91 -6.30 -2.02
C ARG A 229 19.09 -7.27 -2.13
N TYR A 230 19.98 -7.26 -1.15
CA TYR A 230 21.16 -8.13 -1.13
C TYR A 230 20.77 -9.62 -1.23
N PHE A 231 19.87 -10.10 -0.36
CA PHE A 231 19.46 -11.50 -0.38
C PHE A 231 18.63 -11.85 -1.61
N TYR A 232 17.79 -10.92 -2.08
CA TYR A 232 16.99 -11.10 -3.29
C TYR A 232 17.90 -11.32 -4.52
N GLU A 233 18.91 -10.52 -4.72
CA GLU A 233 19.86 -10.61 -5.86
C GLU A 233 20.60 -11.95 -5.88
N GLN A 234 20.89 -12.56 -4.72
CA GLN A 234 21.50 -13.89 -4.65
C GLN A 234 20.59 -14.99 -5.22
N THR A 235 19.28 -14.78 -5.29
CA THR A 235 18.33 -15.78 -5.81
C THR A 235 18.29 -15.85 -7.33
N LYS A 236 18.88 -14.91 -8.04
CA LYS A 236 18.88 -14.80 -9.51
C LYS A 236 17.47 -14.75 -10.13
N GLN A 237 16.47 -14.30 -9.38
CA GLN A 237 15.14 -14.01 -9.93
C GLN A 237 15.22 -12.82 -10.91
N GLN A 238 14.24 -12.71 -11.81
CA GLN A 238 14.31 -11.75 -12.93
C GLN A 238 13.78 -10.35 -12.58
N ALA A 239 12.92 -10.23 -11.56
CA ALA A 239 12.38 -8.93 -11.18
C ALA A 239 13.50 -7.98 -10.72
N LYS A 240 13.37 -6.72 -11.07
CA LYS A 240 14.27 -5.68 -10.56
C LYS A 240 13.79 -5.27 -9.16
N CYS A 241 14.69 -5.34 -8.17
CA CYS A 241 14.43 -4.79 -6.85
C CYS A 241 14.65 -3.29 -6.87
N ILE A 242 13.62 -2.54 -6.50
CA ILE A 242 13.64 -1.07 -6.42
C ILE A 242 13.44 -0.68 -4.96
N ILE A 243 14.33 0.11 -4.41
CA ILE A 243 14.18 0.73 -3.09
C ILE A 243 13.94 2.21 -3.33
N LEU A 244 12.85 2.74 -2.79
CA LEU A 244 12.43 4.12 -3.00
C LEU A 244 12.70 4.97 -1.77
N GLU A 245 13.14 6.19 -1.99
CA GLU A 245 13.09 7.24 -0.97
C GLU A 245 11.65 7.76 -0.83
N ILE A 246 11.36 8.42 0.30
CA ILE A 246 10.04 9.04 0.53
C ILE A 246 9.78 10.08 -0.57
N MET A 247 8.60 10.01 -1.18
CA MET A 247 8.14 10.85 -2.30
C MET A 247 8.94 10.63 -3.60
N GLU A 248 9.80 9.64 -3.68
CA GLU A 248 10.45 9.29 -4.94
C GLU A 248 9.44 8.72 -5.92
N GLU A 249 9.52 9.20 -7.18
CA GLU A 249 8.69 8.74 -8.27
C GLU A 249 9.30 7.50 -8.95
N PHE A 250 8.48 6.46 -9.11
CA PHE A 250 8.81 5.30 -9.94
C PHE A 250 7.77 5.13 -11.04
N ARG A 251 8.22 4.98 -12.29
CA ARG A 251 7.37 4.73 -13.48
C ARG A 251 7.63 3.35 -14.09
N TRP A 252 6.54 2.70 -14.55
CA TRP A 252 6.65 1.41 -15.25
C TRP A 252 5.78 1.25 -16.49
#